data_399ea653a3558c004038a5c64f6571c8
#
_entry.id   399ea653a3558c004038a5c64f6571c8
#
_cell.length_a   1.000
_cell.length_b   1.000
_cell.length_c   1.000
_cell.angle_alpha   90.00
_cell.angle_beta   90.00
_cell.angle_gamma   90.00
#
_symmetry.space_group_name_H-M   'P 1'
#
loop_
_entity.id
_entity.type
_entity.pdbx_description
1 polymer ?
#
loop_
_entity_poly.entity_id
_entity_poly.type
_entity_poly.pdbx_seq_one_letter_code
_entity_poly.pdbx_strand_id
1 'polypeptide(L)'
;MKFAIIYYSKTGHTREMAEVIARGLAAAGGETRFFSVEEAMDADYIDQCAGVIFGTPTYLANTCWQMKQWFDEGSRGIKLAGKLGGVFATAHYAQGGADVAIMTLLPHMLVKG
;
A
#
# COMPACT_ATOMS: atom_id res chain seq x y z
N MET A 1 8.30 -9.31 13.60
CA MET A 1 8.04 -9.30 12.15
C MET A 1 8.01 -7.87 11.62
N LYS A 2 8.56 -7.66 10.45
CA LYS A 2 8.59 -6.36 9.79
C LYS A 2 7.52 -6.27 8.72
N PHE A 3 6.89 -5.11 8.62
CA PHE A 3 5.88 -4.80 7.62
C PHE A 3 6.18 -3.45 6.99
N ALA A 4 5.85 -3.30 5.72
CA ALA A 4 5.91 -2.03 5.02
C ALA A 4 4.50 -1.63 4.60
N ILE A 5 4.18 -0.35 4.76
CA ILE A 5 2.95 0.22 4.20
C ILE A 5 3.37 1.20 3.12
N ILE A 6 3.02 0.88 1.89
CA ILE A 6 3.32 1.69 0.71
C ILE A 6 2.00 2.35 0.28
N TYR A 7 1.98 3.67 0.23
CA TYR A 7 0.73 4.40 0.04
C TYR A 7 0.94 5.69 -0.75
N TYR A 8 -0.17 6.24 -1.24
CA TYR A 8 -0.27 7.63 -1.68
C TYR A 8 -1.35 8.33 -0.86
N SER A 9 -1.07 9.56 -0.44
CA SER A 9 -2.04 10.37 0.29
C SER A 9 -1.94 11.82 -0.17
N LYS A 10 -3.03 12.36 -0.72
CA LYS A 10 -3.09 13.75 -1.16
C LYS A 10 -3.49 14.69 -0.03
N THR A 11 -4.51 14.32 0.74
CA THR A 11 -5.12 15.16 1.78
C THR A 11 -4.86 14.65 3.20
N GLY A 12 -4.16 13.54 3.35
CA GLY A 12 -3.83 12.94 4.65
C GLY A 12 -4.74 11.80 5.09
N HIS A 13 -5.87 11.55 4.45
CA HIS A 13 -6.81 10.51 4.88
C HIS A 13 -6.25 9.10 4.71
N THR A 14 -5.61 8.83 3.57
CA THR A 14 -4.96 7.53 3.35
C THR A 14 -3.82 7.33 4.34
N ARG A 15 -3.07 8.36 4.64
CA ARG A 15 -2.01 8.32 5.65
C ARG A 15 -2.56 8.03 7.04
N GLU A 16 -3.68 8.66 7.42
CA GLU A 16 -4.33 8.40 8.71
C GLU A 16 -4.76 6.94 8.84
N MET A 17 -5.32 6.37 7.78
CA MET A 17 -5.69 4.94 7.77
C MET A 17 -4.45 4.05 7.89
N ALA A 18 -3.37 4.40 7.21
CA ALA A 18 -2.10 3.68 7.34
C ALA A 18 -1.60 3.66 8.78
N GLU A 19 -1.73 4.78 9.49
CA GLU A 19 -1.33 4.88 10.89
C GLU A 19 -2.19 4.00 11.80
N VAL A 20 -3.49 3.91 11.53
CA VAL A 20 -4.39 3.00 12.28
C VAL A 20 -3.97 1.54 12.09
N ILE A 21 -3.68 1.16 10.85
CA ILE A 21 -3.22 -0.20 10.54
C ILE A 21 -1.90 -0.49 11.23
N ALA A 22 -0.97 0.46 11.22
CA ALA A 22 0.32 0.31 11.90
C ALA A 22 0.18 0.11 13.40
N ARG A 23 -0.77 0.82 14.05
CA ARG A 23 -1.06 0.61 15.47
C ARG A 23 -1.57 -0.79 15.74
N GLY A 24 -2.42 -1.32 14.87
CA GLY A 24 -2.90 -2.70 14.97
C GLY A 24 -1.76 -3.72 14.84
N LEU A 25 -0.87 -3.51 13.89
CA LEU A 25 0.30 -4.37 13.71
C LEU A 25 1.24 -4.30 14.91
N ALA A 26 1.47 -3.12 15.46
CA ALA A 26 2.30 -2.95 16.65
C ALA A 26 1.71 -3.68 17.87
N ALA A 27 0.39 -3.64 18.04
CA ALA A 27 -0.29 -4.35 19.11
C ALA A 27 -0.12 -5.88 18.99
N ALA A 28 0.07 -6.37 17.77
CA ALA A 28 0.34 -7.79 17.51
C ALA A 28 1.84 -8.14 17.48
N GLY A 29 2.71 -7.20 17.84
CA GLY A 29 4.15 -7.41 17.90
C GLY A 29 4.90 -7.11 16.61
N GLY A 30 4.24 -6.50 15.63
CA GLY A 30 4.86 -6.14 14.36
C GLY A 30 5.55 -4.79 14.37
N GLU A 31 6.64 -4.68 13.61
CA GLU A 31 7.31 -3.41 13.32
C GLU A 31 6.86 -2.93 11.94
N THR A 32 6.55 -1.65 11.80
CA THR A 32 6.04 -1.10 10.55
C THR A 32 6.80 0.15 10.15
N ARG A 33 7.14 0.26 8.86
CA ARG A 33 7.60 1.51 8.26
C ARG A 33 6.67 1.94 7.14
N PHE A 34 6.53 3.25 6.98
CA PHE A 34 5.70 3.87 5.96
C PHE A 34 6.55 4.33 4.79
N PHE A 35 6.06 4.12 3.59
CA PHE A 35 6.68 4.63 2.37
C PHE A 35 5.62 5.28 1.50
N SER A 36 5.71 6.60 1.31
CA SER A 36 4.93 7.25 0.28
C SER A 36 5.51 6.89 -1.09
N VAL A 37 4.65 6.68 -2.09
CA VAL A 37 5.11 6.41 -3.46
C VAL A 37 5.89 7.58 -4.07
N GLU A 38 5.80 8.76 -3.43
CA GLU A 38 6.54 9.95 -3.84
C GLU A 38 7.95 10.00 -3.25
N GLU A 39 8.28 9.10 -2.33
CA GLU A 39 9.56 9.05 -1.65
C GLU A 39 10.41 7.89 -2.17
N ALA A 40 11.72 7.95 -1.89
CA ALA A 40 12.60 6.83 -2.19
C ALA A 40 12.24 5.63 -1.32
N MET A 41 12.29 4.43 -1.91
CA MET A 41 12.03 3.19 -1.21
C MET A 41 13.32 2.66 -0.57
N ASP A 42 13.20 2.16 0.66
CA ASP A 42 14.27 1.39 1.29
C ASP A 42 14.09 -0.08 0.89
N ALA A 43 14.74 -0.47 -0.22
CA ALA A 43 14.61 -1.81 -0.77
C ALA A 43 15.08 -2.89 0.20
N ASP A 44 16.10 -2.61 1.00
CA ASP A 44 16.62 -3.58 1.97
C ASP A 44 15.61 -3.82 3.09
N TYR A 45 14.97 -2.79 3.59
CA TYR A 45 13.93 -2.95 4.60
C TYR A 45 12.75 -3.75 4.04
N ILE A 46 12.30 -3.41 2.83
CA ILE A 46 11.18 -4.10 2.19
C ILE A 46 11.52 -5.57 1.94
N ASP A 47 12.74 -5.87 1.54
CA ASP A 47 13.19 -7.24 1.35
C ASP A 47 13.09 -8.08 2.63
N GLN A 48 13.29 -7.47 3.79
CA GLN A 48 13.20 -8.11 5.10
C GLN A 48 11.78 -8.25 5.62
N CYS A 49 10.79 -7.60 4.98
CA CYS A 49 9.41 -7.61 5.46
C CYS A 49 8.73 -8.95 5.25
N ALA A 50 7.93 -9.35 6.25
CA ALA A 50 7.04 -10.51 6.14
C ALA A 50 5.82 -10.18 5.28
N GLY A 51 5.40 -8.91 5.27
CA GLY A 51 4.25 -8.47 4.51
C GLY A 51 4.37 -7.02 4.06
N VAL A 52 3.64 -6.71 3.00
CA VAL A 52 3.54 -5.36 2.44
C VAL A 52 2.08 -5.02 2.23
N ILE A 53 1.69 -3.85 2.70
CA ILE A 53 0.31 -3.35 2.61
C ILE A 53 0.31 -2.12 1.73
N PHE A 54 -0.58 -2.09 0.75
CA PHE A 54 -0.70 -0.98 -0.18
C PHE A 54 -1.96 -0.18 0.11
N GLY A 55 -1.84 1.13 0.15
CA GLY A 55 -2.95 2.03 0.42
C GLY A 55 -3.12 3.06 -0.69
N THR A 56 -4.35 3.21 -1.19
CA THR A 56 -4.68 4.13 -2.26
C THR A 56 -5.94 4.93 -1.94
N PRO A 57 -5.98 6.24 -2.27
CA PRO A 57 -7.26 6.91 -2.38
C PRO A 57 -8.00 6.39 -3.62
N THR A 58 -9.32 6.56 -3.62
CA THR A 58 -10.15 6.14 -4.75
C THR A 58 -10.31 7.31 -5.72
N TYR A 59 -9.86 7.11 -6.96
CA TYR A 59 -10.02 8.08 -8.04
C TYR A 59 -10.88 7.45 -9.12
N LEU A 60 -12.12 7.94 -9.25
CA LEU A 60 -13.08 7.43 -10.24
C LEU A 60 -13.19 5.90 -10.19
N ALA A 61 -13.48 5.37 -8.99
CA ALA A 61 -13.62 3.94 -8.73
C ALA A 61 -12.39 3.11 -9.14
N ASN A 62 -11.19 3.69 -8.98
CA ASN A 62 -9.94 3.03 -9.37
C ASN A 62 -8.84 3.38 -8.37
N THR A 63 -7.75 2.62 -8.40
CA THR A 63 -6.52 3.04 -7.72
C THR A 63 -6.03 4.36 -8.30
N CYS A 64 -5.33 5.17 -7.51
CA CYS A 64 -4.81 6.43 -8.02
C CYS A 64 -3.68 6.19 -9.03
N TRP A 65 -3.49 7.16 -9.95
CA TRP A 65 -2.45 7.02 -10.98
C TRP A 65 -1.04 7.01 -10.37
N GLN A 66 -0.84 7.67 -9.23
CA GLN A 66 0.46 7.69 -8.54
C GLN A 66 0.85 6.27 -8.07
N MET A 67 -0.11 5.51 -7.55
CA MET A 67 0.12 4.12 -7.15
C MET A 67 0.36 3.24 -8.38
N LYS A 68 -0.40 3.45 -9.44
CA LYS A 68 -0.22 2.74 -10.70
C LYS A 68 1.18 2.99 -11.27
N GLN A 69 1.62 4.25 -11.26
CA GLN A 69 2.97 4.62 -11.71
C GLN A 69 4.04 3.92 -10.89
N TRP A 70 3.85 3.83 -9.57
CA TRP A 70 4.80 3.12 -8.72
C TRP A 70 4.92 1.65 -9.12
N PHE A 71 3.81 0.97 -9.35
CA PHE A 71 3.86 -0.42 -9.80
C PHE A 71 4.50 -0.58 -11.18
N ASP A 72 4.21 0.32 -12.09
CA ASP A 72 4.72 0.25 -13.46
C ASP A 72 6.21 0.59 -13.54
N GLU A 73 6.67 1.55 -12.74
CA GLU A 73 8.01 2.10 -12.83
C GLU A 73 8.81 2.04 -11.52
N GLY A 74 8.20 2.50 -10.43
CA GLY A 74 8.90 2.67 -9.15
C GLY A 74 9.18 1.38 -8.40
N SER A 75 8.50 0.30 -8.74
CA SER A 75 8.67 -1.00 -8.06
C SER A 75 9.86 -1.80 -8.58
N ARG A 76 10.57 -1.31 -9.56
CA ARG A 76 11.74 -1.99 -10.09
C ARG A 76 12.81 -2.14 -8.99
N GLY A 77 13.33 -3.35 -8.85
CA GLY A 77 14.31 -3.66 -7.82
C GLY A 77 13.73 -3.86 -6.42
N ILE A 78 12.42 -3.74 -6.26
CA ILE A 78 11.73 -4.01 -5.00
C ILE A 78 11.22 -5.44 -5.03
N LYS A 79 11.66 -6.26 -4.07
CA LYS A 79 11.28 -7.68 -3.99
C LYS A 79 9.98 -7.83 -3.21
N LEU A 80 8.92 -8.19 -3.89
CA LEU A 80 7.59 -8.39 -3.30
C LEU A 80 7.16 -9.86 -3.27
N ALA A 81 7.73 -10.69 -4.14
CA ALA A 81 7.31 -12.08 -4.28
C ALA A 81 7.45 -12.85 -2.96
N GLY A 82 6.46 -13.68 -2.67
CA GLY A 82 6.47 -14.56 -1.51
C GLY A 82 6.09 -13.88 -0.19
N LYS A 83 5.71 -12.62 -0.21
CA LYS A 83 5.30 -11.88 1.00
C LYS A 83 3.79 -11.88 1.15
N LEU A 84 3.35 -11.73 2.40
CA LEU A 84 1.93 -11.47 2.65
C LEU A 84 1.57 -10.10 2.05
N GLY A 85 0.44 -10.03 1.39
CA GLY A 85 -0.04 -8.81 0.78
C GLY A 85 -1.35 -8.35 1.37
N GLY A 86 -1.52 -7.05 1.52
CA GLY A 86 -2.76 -6.44 1.94
C GLY A 86 -3.01 -5.15 1.17
N VAL A 87 -4.28 -4.78 1.04
CA VAL A 87 -4.68 -3.56 0.35
C VAL A 87 -5.73 -2.85 1.18
N PHE A 88 -5.65 -1.53 1.23
CA PHE A 88 -6.76 -0.71 1.72
C PHE A 88 -6.96 0.48 0.78
N ALA A 89 -8.18 1.00 0.79
CA ALA A 89 -8.53 2.18 0.01
C ALA A 89 -9.36 3.13 0.85
N THR A 90 -9.19 4.41 0.61
CA THR A 90 -10.04 5.46 1.18
C THR A 90 -10.88 6.06 0.07
N ALA A 91 -12.09 6.49 0.40
CA ALA A 91 -13.01 7.10 -0.56
C ALA A 91 -13.68 8.31 0.06
N HIS A 92 -14.06 9.27 -0.78
CA HIS A 92 -14.71 10.49 -0.34
C HIS A 92 -16.13 10.23 0.17
N TYR A 93 -16.80 9.22 -0.41
CA TYR A 93 -18.16 8.82 -0.04
C TYR A 93 -18.21 7.35 0.34
N ALA A 94 -19.07 6.99 1.27
CA ALA A 94 -19.43 5.60 1.51
C ALA A 94 -19.95 5.00 0.20
N GLN A 95 -19.49 3.80 -0.14
CA GLN A 95 -19.78 3.16 -1.43
C GLN A 95 -19.32 3.98 -2.64
N GLY A 96 -18.28 4.79 -2.47
CA GLY A 96 -17.72 5.64 -3.53
C GLY A 96 -16.76 4.93 -4.48
N GLY A 97 -16.75 3.59 -4.50
CA GLY A 97 -15.89 2.81 -5.39
C GLY A 97 -14.59 2.32 -4.75
N ALA A 98 -14.45 2.43 -3.42
CA ALA A 98 -13.25 1.95 -2.73
C ALA A 98 -13.02 0.45 -2.92
N ASP A 99 -14.09 -0.35 -2.95
CA ASP A 99 -14.03 -1.77 -3.23
C ASP A 99 -13.47 -2.05 -4.63
N VAL A 100 -13.88 -1.27 -5.62
CA VAL A 100 -13.36 -1.38 -6.99
C VAL A 100 -11.90 -0.94 -7.05
N ALA A 101 -11.53 0.12 -6.34
CA ALA A 101 -10.13 0.56 -6.25
C ALA A 101 -9.24 -0.56 -5.69
N ILE A 102 -9.68 -1.25 -4.63
CA ILE A 102 -8.97 -2.40 -4.10
C ILE A 102 -8.82 -3.49 -5.17
N MET A 103 -9.89 -3.80 -5.89
CA MET A 103 -9.87 -4.83 -6.93
C MET A 103 -8.95 -4.47 -8.10
N THR A 104 -8.78 -3.20 -8.40
CA THR A 104 -7.84 -2.77 -9.46
C THR A 104 -6.38 -2.85 -9.00
N LEU A 105 -6.13 -2.80 -7.70
CA LEU A 105 -4.78 -2.89 -7.13
C LEU A 105 -4.32 -4.33 -6.94
N LEU A 106 -5.21 -5.23 -6.53
CA LEU A 106 -4.89 -6.63 -6.27
C LEU A 106 -4.20 -7.36 -7.44
N PRO A 107 -4.63 -7.19 -8.70
CA PRO A 107 -3.95 -7.86 -9.81
C PRO A 107 -2.48 -7.49 -9.94
N HIS A 108 -2.09 -6.26 -9.58
CA HIS A 108 -0.67 -5.86 -9.59
C HIS A 108 0.13 -6.72 -8.61
N MET A 109 -0.44 -6.98 -7.43
CA MET A 109 0.21 -7.79 -6.41
C MET A 109 0.32 -9.25 -6.83
N LEU A 110 -0.72 -9.79 -7.49
CA LEU A 110 -0.71 -11.15 -7.99
C LEU A 110 0.37 -11.34 -9.05
N VAL A 111 0.54 -10.38 -9.95
CA VAL A 111 1.60 -10.43 -10.97
C VAL A 111 2.99 -10.33 -10.34
N LYS A 112 3.13 -9.58 -9.26
CA LYS A 112 4.41 -9.46 -8.55
C LYS A 112 4.74 -10.69 -7.70
N GLY A 113 3.80 -11.63 -7.54
CA GLY A 113 4.02 -12.85 -6.76
C GLY A 113 3.77 -12.70 -5.29
#